data_7952ee66108d12e4bce9e45d8aa0ac41
#
_entry.id   7952ee66108d12e4bce9e45d8aa0ac41
#
_cell.length_a   1.000
_cell.length_b   1.000
_cell.length_c   1.000
_cell.angle_alpha   90.00
_cell.angle_beta   90.00
_cell.angle_gamma   90.00
#
_symmetry.space_group_name_H-M   'P 1'
#
loop_
_entity.id
_entity.type
_entity.pdbx_description
1 polymer ?
#
loop_
_entity_poly.entity_id
_entity_poly.type
_entity_poly.pdbx_seq_one_letter_code
_entity_poly.pdbx_strand_id
1 'polypeptide(L)'
;MKRAVLCVLAVFFMLLSGTAGAWHDRTHIAVGEAARFDCAYNLAAPDVAKLKAHHVEEYNHWVNNEETTTITPALVKGQIQKYNLGIEGEQRGHLYGAIVAAVRAYKDETGAGKHAVYNLVYAGHYIGDLSMPLHNTLYDDFNAKHHSLNDGIVENEVSKNLHRIELYPISIKTEEDLIRNIVRIAQRAKDLGFRMEKENRDMSKEEAYRQLSDSASLLRAVLEYVDYPRRK
;
A
#
# COMPACT_ATOMS: atom_id res chain seq x y z
N MET A 1 -8.30 -4.13 -53.54
CA MET A 1 -8.45 -3.21 -52.41
C MET A 1 -9.16 -3.90 -51.21
N LYS A 2 -8.66 -5.02 -50.65
CA LYS A 2 -9.28 -5.73 -49.48
C LYS A 2 -8.27 -6.24 -48.46
N ARG A 3 -7.05 -5.71 -48.40
CA ARG A 3 -6.00 -6.16 -47.42
C ARG A 3 -5.51 -5.09 -46.46
N ALA A 4 -6.06 -3.87 -46.46
CA ALA A 4 -5.60 -2.76 -45.60
C ALA A 4 -6.43 -2.52 -44.33
N VAL A 5 -7.57 -3.21 -44.14
CA VAL A 5 -8.49 -2.96 -43.00
C VAL A 5 -8.22 -3.86 -41.80
N LEU A 6 -7.44 -4.94 -41.93
CA LEU A 6 -7.25 -5.91 -40.86
C LEU A 6 -6.11 -5.55 -39.88
N CYS A 7 -5.24 -4.60 -40.22
CA CYS A 7 -4.11 -4.22 -39.37
C CYS A 7 -4.43 -3.11 -38.36
N VAL A 8 -5.53 -2.38 -38.51
CA VAL A 8 -5.88 -1.24 -37.64
C VAL A 8 -6.61 -1.69 -36.36
N LEU A 9 -7.30 -2.84 -36.41
CA LEU A 9 -8.03 -3.38 -35.24
C LEU A 9 -7.13 -4.10 -34.22
N ALA A 10 -5.96 -4.59 -34.63
CA ALA A 10 -5.02 -5.27 -33.73
C ALA A 10 -4.20 -4.32 -32.86
N VAL A 11 -4.04 -3.05 -33.26
CA VAL A 11 -3.25 -2.06 -32.51
C VAL A 11 -4.07 -1.39 -31.39
N PHE A 12 -5.41 -1.42 -31.47
CA PHE A 12 -6.27 -0.79 -30.47
C PHE A 12 -6.48 -1.64 -29.21
N PHE A 13 -6.13 -2.93 -29.25
CA PHE A 13 -6.28 -3.84 -28.10
C PHE A 13 -5.04 -3.93 -27.20
N MET A 14 -3.91 -3.30 -27.59
CA MET A 14 -2.65 -3.31 -26.79
C MET A 14 -2.47 -2.08 -25.88
N LEU A 15 -3.44 -1.18 -25.78
CA LEU A 15 -3.34 0.03 -24.96
C LEU A 15 -4.23 0.01 -23.70
N LEU A 16 -4.77 -1.17 -23.32
CA LEU A 16 -5.49 -1.36 -22.07
C LEU A 16 -4.73 -2.32 -21.14
N SER A 17 -3.40 -2.17 -21.07
CA SER A 17 -2.66 -2.68 -19.93
C SER A 17 -2.99 -1.74 -18.77
N GLY A 18 -4.08 -2.01 -18.05
CA GLY A 18 -4.35 -1.36 -16.79
C GLY A 18 -3.14 -1.64 -15.90
N THR A 19 -2.37 -0.63 -15.57
CA THR A 19 -1.37 -0.69 -14.51
C THR A 19 -2.12 -1.10 -13.25
N ALA A 20 -1.78 -2.25 -12.67
CA ALA A 20 -2.24 -2.61 -11.33
C ALA A 20 -1.79 -1.46 -10.42
N GLY A 21 -2.72 -0.61 -10.01
CA GLY A 21 -2.49 0.47 -9.06
C GLY A 21 -2.70 -0.08 -7.65
N ALA A 22 -2.05 0.51 -6.69
CA ALA A 22 -2.37 0.43 -5.27
C ALA A 22 -3.75 1.09 -4.99
N TRP A 23 -4.16 1.22 -3.73
CA TRP A 23 -5.27 2.13 -3.43
C TRP A 23 -5.13 3.40 -4.28
N HIS A 24 -6.20 3.86 -4.93
CA HIS A 24 -6.10 5.03 -5.79
C HIS A 24 -5.71 6.28 -4.97
N ASP A 25 -5.22 7.30 -5.65
CA ASP A 25 -4.60 8.52 -5.08
C ASP A 25 -5.38 9.15 -3.92
N ARG A 26 -6.70 9.33 -4.10
CA ARG A 26 -7.54 9.98 -3.07
C ARG A 26 -7.71 9.12 -1.84
N THR A 27 -7.64 7.82 -2.00
CA THR A 27 -7.74 6.86 -0.91
C THR A 27 -6.48 6.92 -0.04
N HIS A 28 -5.28 6.97 -0.65
CA HIS A 28 -4.03 7.23 0.08
C HIS A 28 -4.04 8.58 0.78
N ILE A 29 -4.48 9.64 0.08
CA ILE A 29 -4.61 10.97 0.65
C ILE A 29 -5.55 10.95 1.87
N ALA A 30 -6.69 10.26 1.78
CA ALA A 30 -7.65 10.15 2.86
C ALA A 30 -7.09 9.45 4.11
N VAL A 31 -6.25 8.42 3.93
CA VAL A 31 -5.50 7.78 5.03
C VAL A 31 -4.60 8.81 5.74
N GLY A 32 -3.87 9.62 4.96
CA GLY A 32 -3.00 10.67 5.50
C GLY A 32 -3.78 11.77 6.23
N GLU A 33 -4.89 12.22 5.65
CA GLU A 33 -5.77 13.23 6.26
C GLU A 33 -6.37 12.74 7.58
N ALA A 34 -6.89 11.51 7.61
CA ALA A 34 -7.41 10.88 8.82
C ALA A 34 -6.32 10.74 9.90
N ALA A 35 -5.10 10.36 9.53
CA ALA A 35 -3.95 10.30 10.42
C ALA A 35 -3.43 11.67 10.85
N ARG A 36 -3.92 12.78 10.26
CA ARG A 36 -3.43 14.16 10.44
C ARG A 36 -1.96 14.34 10.06
N PHE A 37 -1.58 13.77 8.93
CA PHE A 37 -0.26 13.95 8.35
C PHE A 37 -0.26 15.18 7.44
N ASP A 38 0.58 16.19 7.74
CA ASP A 38 0.62 17.45 6.99
C ASP A 38 0.98 17.29 5.51
N CYS A 39 1.65 16.18 5.17
CA CYS A 39 2.01 15.81 3.81
C CYS A 39 1.05 14.77 3.20
N ALA A 40 -0.18 14.65 3.69
CA ALA A 40 -1.18 13.69 3.22
C ALA A 40 -1.33 13.67 1.70
N TYR A 41 -1.37 14.85 1.08
CA TYR A 41 -1.49 14.99 -0.38
C TYR A 41 -0.36 14.33 -1.16
N ASN A 42 0.82 14.21 -0.57
CA ASN A 42 1.98 13.60 -1.20
C ASN A 42 1.95 12.06 -1.15
N LEU A 43 1.02 11.43 -0.41
CA LEU A 43 0.94 9.98 -0.31
C LEU A 43 0.61 9.29 -1.64
N ALA A 44 0.14 10.00 -2.65
CA ALA A 44 0.00 9.50 -4.01
C ALA A 44 1.34 9.46 -4.80
N ALA A 45 2.42 10.09 -4.30
CA ALA A 45 3.66 10.23 -5.05
C ALA A 45 4.41 8.91 -5.32
N PRO A 46 4.42 7.89 -4.43
CA PRO A 46 5.08 6.62 -4.70
C PRO A 46 4.53 5.89 -5.93
N ASP A 47 3.24 5.93 -6.21
CA ASP A 47 2.67 5.36 -7.45
C ASP A 47 3.17 6.09 -8.70
N VAL A 48 3.37 7.40 -8.62
CA VAL A 48 4.00 8.17 -9.70
C VAL A 48 5.47 7.78 -9.87
N ALA A 49 6.19 7.58 -8.76
CA ALA A 49 7.58 7.12 -8.78
C ALA A 49 7.72 5.73 -9.41
N LYS A 50 6.78 4.82 -9.16
CA LYS A 50 6.71 3.49 -9.77
C LYS A 50 6.71 3.52 -11.30
N LEU A 51 6.11 4.52 -11.92
CA LEU A 51 6.10 4.70 -13.37
C LEU A 51 7.51 4.96 -13.96
N LYS A 52 8.45 5.46 -13.15
CA LYS A 52 9.81 5.82 -13.59
C LYS A 52 10.89 4.88 -13.04
N ALA A 53 10.70 4.41 -11.84
CA ALA A 53 11.64 3.54 -11.13
C ALA A 53 11.05 2.13 -10.92
N HIS A 54 10.33 1.62 -11.91
CA HIS A 54 9.55 0.38 -11.89
C HIS A 54 10.26 -0.77 -11.17
N HIS A 55 11.44 -1.15 -11.61
CA HIS A 55 12.21 -2.28 -11.08
C HIS A 55 12.74 -2.06 -9.65
N VAL A 56 12.66 -0.84 -9.11
CA VAL A 56 13.07 -0.52 -7.73
C VAL A 56 11.85 -0.34 -6.85
N GLU A 57 10.83 0.38 -7.34
CA GLU A 57 9.70 0.84 -6.55
C GLU A 57 8.56 -0.18 -6.48
N GLU A 58 8.28 -0.88 -7.57
CA GLU A 58 7.12 -1.77 -7.69
C GLU A 58 6.99 -2.80 -6.57
N TYR A 59 8.10 -3.43 -6.20
CA TYR A 59 8.13 -4.51 -5.21
C TYR A 59 7.91 -4.03 -3.76
N ASN A 60 7.91 -2.71 -3.54
CA ASN A 60 7.62 -2.12 -2.24
C ASN A 60 6.11 -2.07 -1.93
N HIS A 61 5.23 -2.29 -2.94
CA HIS A 61 3.79 -2.07 -2.83
C HIS A 61 2.99 -3.31 -2.46
N TRP A 62 3.56 -4.50 -2.55
CA TRP A 62 2.83 -5.76 -2.35
C TRP A 62 3.70 -6.89 -1.79
N VAL A 63 3.04 -7.93 -1.32
CA VAL A 63 3.66 -9.22 -0.98
C VAL A 63 2.76 -10.35 -1.45
N ASN A 64 3.26 -11.17 -2.36
CA ASN A 64 2.60 -12.40 -2.82
C ASN A 64 2.67 -13.46 -1.72
N ASN A 65 1.57 -13.68 -1.00
CA ASN A 65 1.46 -14.76 -0.03
C ASN A 65 0.46 -15.80 -0.51
N GLU A 66 0.78 -17.08 -0.25
CA GLU A 66 -0.19 -18.16 -0.33
C GLU A 66 -1.16 -18.10 0.86
N GLU A 67 -2.33 -18.73 0.74
CA GLU A 67 -3.33 -18.76 1.80
C GLU A 67 -2.77 -19.32 3.10
N THR A 68 -1.96 -20.39 2.99
CA THR A 68 -1.33 -21.08 4.13
C THR A 68 -0.19 -20.30 4.79
N THR A 69 0.29 -19.23 4.16
CA THR A 69 1.39 -18.42 4.70
C THR A 69 0.96 -17.70 5.97
N THR A 70 1.65 -17.93 7.07
CA THR A 70 1.52 -17.11 8.28
C THR A 70 2.50 -15.94 8.21
N ILE A 71 2.00 -14.72 8.32
CA ILE A 71 2.84 -13.53 8.36
C ILE A 71 3.46 -13.42 9.75
N THR A 72 4.78 -13.36 9.81
CA THR A 72 5.54 -13.37 11.08
C THR A 72 6.49 -12.17 11.16
N PRO A 73 6.93 -11.77 12.37
CA PRO A 73 7.98 -10.76 12.52
C PRO A 73 9.27 -11.12 11.78
N ALA A 74 9.63 -12.39 11.68
CA ALA A 74 10.80 -12.85 10.95
C ALA A 74 10.66 -12.59 9.44
N LEU A 75 9.46 -12.81 8.88
CA LEU A 75 9.17 -12.48 7.48
C LEU A 75 9.36 -10.97 7.21
N VAL A 76 8.79 -10.11 8.05
CA VAL A 76 8.94 -8.65 7.93
C VAL A 76 10.41 -8.24 7.99
N LYS A 77 11.16 -8.74 9.00
CA LYS A 77 12.59 -8.44 9.17
C LYS A 77 13.42 -8.88 7.97
N GLY A 78 13.11 -10.04 7.39
CA GLY A 78 13.81 -10.56 6.21
C GLY A 78 13.58 -9.72 4.94
N GLN A 79 12.54 -8.88 4.92
CA GLN A 79 12.24 -7.99 3.79
C GLN A 79 12.91 -6.60 3.89
N ILE A 80 13.31 -6.16 5.10
CA ILE A 80 13.80 -4.78 5.32
C ILE A 80 14.97 -4.44 4.40
N GLN A 81 15.90 -5.37 4.22
CA GLN A 81 17.10 -5.15 3.40
C GLN A 81 16.84 -5.19 1.89
N LYS A 82 15.63 -5.59 1.47
CA LYS A 82 15.25 -5.60 0.06
C LYS A 82 14.73 -4.25 -0.43
N TYR A 83 14.42 -3.34 0.47
CA TYR A 83 13.88 -2.02 0.15
C TYR A 83 14.77 -1.29 -0.86
N ASN A 84 14.19 -0.89 -1.98
CA ASN A 84 14.86 -0.17 -3.07
C ASN A 84 16.06 -0.88 -3.72
N LEU A 85 16.22 -2.20 -3.56
CA LEU A 85 17.36 -2.90 -4.20
C LEU A 85 17.14 -3.22 -5.68
N GLY A 86 15.90 -3.17 -6.19
CA GLY A 86 15.62 -3.46 -7.59
C GLY A 86 16.06 -4.88 -7.99
N ILE A 87 15.65 -5.89 -7.22
CA ILE A 87 16.05 -7.28 -7.43
C ILE A 87 15.38 -7.83 -8.68
N GLU A 88 16.16 -8.10 -9.72
CA GLU A 88 15.64 -8.70 -10.94
C GLU A 88 15.02 -10.08 -10.65
N GLY A 89 13.79 -10.30 -11.15
CA GLY A 89 13.06 -11.56 -10.94
C GLY A 89 12.44 -11.72 -9.55
N GLU A 90 12.36 -10.68 -8.74
CA GLU A 90 11.63 -10.71 -7.46
C GLU A 90 10.14 -10.95 -7.74
N GLN A 91 9.62 -12.08 -7.29
CA GLN A 91 8.22 -12.47 -7.49
C GLN A 91 7.39 -12.36 -6.21
N ARG A 92 8.03 -12.11 -5.07
CA ARG A 92 7.38 -12.15 -3.77
C ARG A 92 6.97 -10.78 -3.23
N GLY A 93 7.64 -9.73 -3.67
CA GLY A 93 7.49 -8.39 -3.11
C GLY A 93 8.00 -8.28 -1.67
N HIS A 94 8.06 -7.06 -1.14
CA HIS A 94 8.61 -6.82 0.21
C HIS A 94 8.00 -5.61 0.93
N LEU A 95 6.73 -5.33 0.68
CA LEU A 95 5.94 -4.26 1.27
C LEU A 95 6.13 -4.11 2.78
N TYR A 96 6.13 -5.21 3.52
CA TYR A 96 6.21 -5.17 4.98
C TYR A 96 7.54 -4.62 5.47
N GLY A 97 8.64 -5.06 4.82
CA GLY A 97 9.98 -4.56 5.11
C GLY A 97 10.18 -3.12 4.63
N ALA A 98 9.57 -2.74 3.50
CA ALA A 98 9.65 -1.39 2.95
C ALA A 98 9.10 -0.35 3.94
N ILE A 99 7.99 -0.63 4.63
CA ILE A 99 7.45 0.25 5.69
C ILE A 99 8.51 0.50 6.77
N VAL A 100 9.11 -0.58 7.30
CA VAL A 100 10.11 -0.45 8.37
C VAL A 100 11.35 0.30 7.89
N ALA A 101 11.83 -0.02 6.68
CA ALA A 101 13.01 0.62 6.08
C ALA A 101 12.79 2.13 5.86
N ALA A 102 11.64 2.53 5.34
CA ALA A 102 11.30 3.94 5.14
C ALA A 102 11.19 4.70 6.48
N VAL A 103 10.62 4.09 7.52
CA VAL A 103 10.59 4.70 8.87
C VAL A 103 11.99 4.82 9.46
N ARG A 104 12.87 3.83 9.28
CA ARG A 104 14.29 3.93 9.67
C ARG A 104 14.99 5.07 8.95
N ALA A 105 14.85 5.14 7.62
CA ALA A 105 15.46 6.19 6.82
C ALA A 105 15.05 7.60 7.30
N TYR A 106 13.79 7.81 7.65
CA TYR A 106 13.36 9.06 8.26
C TYR A 106 14.09 9.34 9.58
N LYS A 107 14.22 8.36 10.47
CA LYS A 107 14.89 8.54 11.78
C LYS A 107 16.39 8.80 11.63
N ASP A 108 17.03 8.16 10.65
CA ASP A 108 18.47 8.33 10.39
C ASP A 108 18.76 9.69 9.76
N GLU A 109 17.81 10.23 8.98
CA GLU A 109 17.92 11.54 8.32
C GLU A 109 17.31 12.69 9.15
N THR A 110 16.92 12.46 10.41
CA THR A 110 16.38 13.51 11.29
C THR A 110 17.38 14.66 11.41
N GLY A 111 17.01 15.81 10.85
CA GLY A 111 17.88 16.99 10.67
C GLY A 111 18.15 17.36 9.20
N ALA A 112 17.90 16.46 8.24
CA ALA A 112 18.01 16.74 6.81
C ALA A 112 16.85 17.56 6.22
N GLY A 113 15.98 18.10 7.07
CA GLY A 113 14.89 19.00 6.68
C GLY A 113 13.84 18.29 5.82
N LYS A 114 13.41 18.96 4.74
CA LYS A 114 12.35 18.44 3.88
C LYS A 114 12.63 17.09 3.23
N HIS A 115 13.89 16.72 3.06
CA HIS A 115 14.26 15.45 2.41
C HIS A 115 13.89 14.25 3.29
N ALA A 116 14.10 14.33 4.60
CA ALA A 116 13.70 13.26 5.53
C ALA A 116 12.19 12.98 5.45
N VAL A 117 11.35 14.01 5.29
CA VAL A 117 9.89 13.86 5.24
C VAL A 117 9.42 12.99 4.07
N TYR A 118 10.17 12.93 2.96
CA TYR A 118 9.81 12.03 1.86
C TYR A 118 9.84 10.56 2.28
N ASN A 119 10.72 10.17 3.19
CA ASN A 119 10.72 8.80 3.72
C ASN A 119 9.41 8.49 4.46
N LEU A 120 8.81 9.46 5.17
CA LEU A 120 7.49 9.28 5.78
C LEU A 120 6.35 9.28 4.77
N VAL A 121 6.48 10.02 3.66
CA VAL A 121 5.53 9.94 2.54
C VAL A 121 5.51 8.52 1.98
N TYR A 122 6.68 7.94 1.71
CA TYR A 122 6.77 6.55 1.24
C TYR A 122 6.24 5.57 2.28
N ALA A 123 6.65 5.69 3.56
CA ALA A 123 6.11 4.85 4.63
C ALA A 123 4.59 4.94 4.74
N GLY A 124 4.01 6.15 4.64
CA GLY A 124 2.58 6.39 4.72
C GLY A 124 1.80 5.77 3.55
N HIS A 125 2.34 5.84 2.34
CA HIS A 125 1.79 5.18 1.17
C HIS A 125 1.77 3.65 1.36
N TYR A 126 2.93 3.06 1.68
CA TYR A 126 3.03 1.61 1.91
C TYR A 126 2.16 1.12 3.09
N ILE A 127 1.91 1.97 4.10
CA ILE A 127 0.94 1.69 5.15
C ILE A 127 -0.49 1.66 4.59
N GLY A 128 -0.79 2.48 3.59
CA GLY A 128 -2.04 2.38 2.83
C GLY A 128 -2.15 1.01 2.17
N ASP A 129 -1.15 0.64 1.37
CA ASP A 129 -1.09 -0.64 0.65
C ASP A 129 -1.16 -1.86 1.57
N LEU A 130 -0.57 -1.75 2.78
CA LEU A 130 -0.56 -2.82 3.77
C LEU A 130 -1.97 -3.34 4.10
N SER A 131 -2.96 -2.46 4.13
CA SER A 131 -4.33 -2.83 4.45
C SER A 131 -5.15 -3.24 3.22
N MET A 132 -4.62 -3.05 2.00
CA MET A 132 -5.31 -3.49 0.79
C MET A 132 -5.24 -5.02 0.67
N PRO A 133 -6.39 -5.74 0.67
CA PRO A 133 -6.39 -7.20 0.70
C PRO A 133 -5.59 -7.84 -0.43
N LEU A 134 -5.77 -7.37 -1.67
CA LEU A 134 -5.14 -7.96 -2.84
C LEU A 134 -3.65 -7.64 -2.96
N HIS A 135 -3.10 -6.73 -2.16
CA HIS A 135 -1.65 -6.52 -2.02
C HIS A 135 -0.99 -7.54 -1.09
N ASN A 136 -1.76 -8.39 -0.46
CA ASN A 136 -1.30 -9.38 0.52
C ASN A 136 -1.56 -10.83 0.10
N THR A 137 -2.11 -11.06 -1.11
CA THR A 137 -2.39 -12.37 -1.69
C THR A 137 -1.54 -12.63 -2.94
N LEU A 138 -1.58 -13.84 -3.48
CA LEU A 138 -0.98 -14.14 -4.76
C LEU A 138 -1.60 -13.26 -5.86
N TYR A 139 -0.76 -12.85 -6.82
CA TYR A 139 -1.24 -12.20 -8.04
C TYR A 139 -1.65 -13.29 -9.06
N ASP A 140 -2.79 -13.91 -8.82
CA ASP A 140 -3.42 -14.92 -9.65
C ASP A 140 -4.56 -14.35 -10.52
N ASP A 141 -5.33 -15.22 -11.16
CA ASP A 141 -6.44 -14.80 -12.04
C ASP A 141 -7.52 -14.02 -11.29
N PHE A 142 -7.82 -14.38 -10.03
CA PHE A 142 -8.77 -13.64 -9.21
C PHE A 142 -8.24 -12.25 -8.90
N ASN A 143 -7.02 -12.17 -8.37
CA ASN A 143 -6.38 -10.91 -8.03
C ASN A 143 -6.29 -10.01 -9.27
N ALA A 144 -5.75 -10.49 -10.38
CA ALA A 144 -5.62 -9.73 -11.63
C ALA A 144 -6.96 -9.16 -12.12
N LYS A 145 -8.05 -9.92 -12.00
CA LYS A 145 -9.38 -9.51 -12.42
C LYS A 145 -10.01 -8.44 -11.50
N HIS A 146 -9.83 -8.57 -10.19
CA HIS A 146 -10.52 -7.78 -9.18
C HIS A 146 -9.70 -6.62 -8.62
N HIS A 147 -8.39 -6.57 -8.88
CA HIS A 147 -7.43 -5.64 -8.27
C HIS A 147 -7.86 -4.18 -8.41
N SER A 148 -7.91 -3.70 -9.65
CA SER A 148 -8.19 -2.28 -9.94
C SER A 148 -9.56 -1.81 -9.43
N LEU A 149 -10.58 -2.68 -9.44
CA LEU A 149 -11.88 -2.33 -8.91
C LEU A 149 -11.83 -2.15 -7.39
N ASN A 150 -11.12 -3.04 -6.70
CA ASN A 150 -11.01 -3.00 -5.24
C ASN A 150 -10.13 -1.84 -4.78
N ASP A 151 -9.07 -1.49 -5.49
CA ASP A 151 -8.26 -0.30 -5.23
C ASP A 151 -9.08 0.99 -5.32
N GLY A 152 -10.03 1.04 -6.26
CA GLY A 152 -10.90 2.18 -6.48
C GLY A 152 -12.24 2.15 -5.75
N ILE A 153 -12.51 1.15 -4.90
CA ILE A 153 -13.87 0.88 -4.36
C ILE A 153 -14.52 2.06 -3.63
N VAL A 154 -13.72 2.92 -3.00
CA VAL A 154 -14.18 4.13 -2.30
C VAL A 154 -13.60 5.43 -2.87
N GLU A 155 -12.78 5.37 -3.90
CA GLU A 155 -12.01 6.50 -4.46
C GLU A 155 -12.86 7.75 -4.75
N ASN A 156 -14.05 7.56 -5.31
CA ASN A 156 -14.93 8.67 -5.70
C ASN A 156 -15.71 9.31 -4.53
N GLU A 157 -15.66 8.70 -3.35
CA GLU A 157 -16.45 9.16 -2.21
C GLU A 157 -15.64 9.39 -0.94
N VAL A 158 -14.43 8.83 -0.83
CA VAL A 158 -13.65 8.80 0.42
C VAL A 158 -13.39 10.19 0.99
N SER A 159 -13.05 11.18 0.16
CA SER A 159 -12.79 12.55 0.61
C SER A 159 -14.00 13.22 1.26
N LYS A 160 -15.23 12.81 0.89
CA LYS A 160 -16.46 13.31 1.51
C LYS A 160 -16.89 12.51 2.73
N ASN A 161 -16.28 11.35 2.93
CA ASN A 161 -16.62 10.38 3.96
C ASN A 161 -15.46 10.07 4.92
N LEU A 162 -14.55 11.03 5.11
CA LEU A 162 -13.39 10.86 6.02
C LEU A 162 -13.81 10.43 7.43
N HIS A 163 -14.99 10.86 7.89
CA HIS A 163 -15.55 10.47 9.19
C HIS A 163 -15.79 8.96 9.34
N ARG A 164 -15.82 8.20 8.24
CA ARG A 164 -15.94 6.73 8.26
C ARG A 164 -14.58 6.03 8.51
N ILE A 165 -13.48 6.76 8.40
CA ILE A 165 -12.15 6.26 8.77
C ILE A 165 -11.98 6.48 10.25
N GLU A 166 -12.23 5.44 11.04
CA GLU A 166 -12.23 5.51 12.50
C GLU A 166 -10.85 5.16 13.06
N LEU A 167 -10.21 6.12 13.72
CA LEU A 167 -8.93 5.89 14.38
C LEU A 167 -9.12 5.14 15.70
N TYR A 168 -8.30 4.13 15.91
CA TYR A 168 -8.19 3.44 17.19
C TYR A 168 -6.75 3.50 17.73
N PRO A 169 -6.55 3.37 19.06
CA PRO A 169 -5.24 3.50 19.66
C PRO A 169 -4.29 2.38 19.23
N ILE A 170 -3.13 2.77 18.70
CA ILE A 170 -1.96 1.91 18.49
C ILE A 170 -0.80 2.57 19.22
N SER A 171 -0.09 1.83 20.07
CA SER A 171 1.11 2.30 20.74
C SER A 171 2.34 1.66 20.12
N ILE A 172 3.25 2.50 19.61
CA ILE A 172 4.57 2.08 19.11
C ILE A 172 5.63 2.78 19.96
N LYS A 173 6.40 2.01 20.69
CA LYS A 173 7.54 2.49 21.49
C LYS A 173 8.87 2.01 20.93
N THR A 174 8.84 0.90 20.21
CA THR A 174 9.99 0.23 19.64
C THR A 174 9.69 -0.19 18.20
N GLU A 175 10.72 -0.48 17.44
CA GLU A 175 10.56 -1.05 16.08
C GLU A 175 9.85 -2.40 16.11
N GLU A 176 10.04 -3.20 17.16
CA GLU A 176 9.31 -4.46 17.34
C GLU A 176 7.79 -4.23 17.47
N ASP A 177 7.39 -3.11 18.10
CA ASP A 177 5.97 -2.74 18.17
C ASP A 177 5.44 -2.40 16.78
N LEU A 178 6.21 -1.66 15.96
CA LEU A 178 5.87 -1.37 14.57
C LEU A 178 5.71 -2.68 13.79
N ILE A 179 6.69 -3.57 13.85
CA ILE A 179 6.68 -4.86 13.16
C ILE A 179 5.46 -5.70 13.57
N ARG A 180 5.13 -5.77 14.88
CA ARG A 180 3.93 -6.50 15.34
C ARG A 180 2.63 -5.94 14.76
N ASN A 181 2.52 -4.62 14.64
CA ASN A 181 1.33 -4.01 14.07
C ASN A 181 1.25 -4.23 12.54
N ILE A 182 2.39 -4.19 11.83
CA ILE A 182 2.46 -4.57 10.42
C ILE A 182 1.96 -6.01 10.23
N VAL A 183 2.49 -6.97 11.01
CA VAL A 183 2.07 -8.38 10.97
C VAL A 183 0.56 -8.51 11.17
N ARG A 184 0.02 -7.85 12.19
CA ARG A 184 -1.41 -7.93 12.54
C ARG A 184 -2.30 -7.40 11.40
N ILE A 185 -1.96 -6.25 10.82
CA ILE A 185 -2.75 -5.63 9.75
C ILE A 185 -2.62 -6.44 8.46
N ALA A 186 -1.40 -6.80 8.06
CA ALA A 186 -1.15 -7.62 6.89
C ALA A 186 -1.89 -8.98 6.94
N GLN A 187 -1.86 -9.65 8.09
CA GLN A 187 -2.57 -10.92 8.25
C GLN A 187 -4.08 -10.75 8.05
N ARG A 188 -4.68 -9.71 8.64
CA ARG A 188 -6.12 -9.40 8.48
C ARG A 188 -6.48 -9.08 7.04
N ALA A 189 -5.66 -8.27 6.37
CA ALA A 189 -5.84 -7.92 4.96
C ALA A 189 -5.74 -9.18 4.09
N LYS A 190 -4.72 -10.01 4.28
CA LYS A 190 -4.56 -11.29 3.59
C LYS A 190 -5.78 -12.21 3.78
N ASP A 191 -6.23 -12.37 5.01
CA ASP A 191 -7.37 -13.24 5.33
C ASP A 191 -8.67 -12.74 4.68
N LEU A 192 -8.84 -11.42 4.56
CA LEU A 192 -9.94 -10.82 3.80
C LEU A 192 -9.79 -11.10 2.30
N GLY A 193 -8.60 -10.94 1.73
CA GLY A 193 -8.33 -11.18 0.31
C GLY A 193 -8.70 -12.61 -0.11
N PHE A 194 -8.23 -13.62 0.63
CA PHE A 194 -8.59 -15.01 0.36
C PHE A 194 -10.07 -15.33 0.62
N ARG A 195 -10.73 -14.62 1.53
CA ARG A 195 -12.17 -14.74 1.69
C ARG A 195 -12.92 -14.19 0.48
N MET A 196 -12.50 -13.03 -0.02
CA MET A 196 -13.07 -12.45 -1.24
C MET A 196 -12.93 -13.39 -2.42
N GLU A 197 -11.76 -14.02 -2.58
CA GLU A 197 -11.51 -15.02 -3.61
C GLU A 197 -12.44 -16.23 -3.49
N LYS A 198 -12.54 -16.83 -2.31
CA LYS A 198 -13.42 -17.98 -2.05
C LYS A 198 -14.90 -17.67 -2.31
N GLU A 199 -15.33 -16.46 -2.00
CA GLU A 199 -16.67 -15.97 -2.21
C GLU A 199 -16.88 -15.42 -3.63
N ASN A 200 -15.83 -15.34 -4.44
CA ASN A 200 -15.78 -14.74 -5.78
C ASN A 200 -16.48 -13.37 -5.83
N ARG A 201 -16.07 -12.47 -4.96
CA ARG A 201 -16.65 -11.14 -4.82
C ARG A 201 -15.60 -10.05 -4.61
N ASP A 202 -16.01 -8.84 -4.85
CA ASP A 202 -15.27 -7.65 -4.47
C ASP A 202 -15.43 -7.33 -2.97
N MET A 203 -14.56 -6.47 -2.46
CA MET A 203 -14.65 -5.90 -1.13
C MET A 203 -15.92 -5.03 -1.00
N SER A 204 -16.60 -5.08 0.13
CA SER A 204 -17.64 -4.09 0.41
C SER A 204 -17.03 -2.75 0.83
N LYS A 205 -17.80 -1.65 0.70
CA LYS A 205 -17.34 -0.34 1.17
C LYS A 205 -17.09 -0.31 2.68
N GLU A 206 -17.87 -1.05 3.45
CA GLU A 206 -17.71 -1.19 4.90
C GLU A 206 -16.38 -1.90 5.23
N GLU A 207 -16.03 -2.93 4.46
CA GLU A 207 -14.73 -3.60 4.58
C GLU A 207 -13.60 -2.63 4.20
N ALA A 208 -13.74 -1.88 3.10
CA ALA A 208 -12.76 -0.88 2.69
C ALA A 208 -12.50 0.16 3.79
N TYR A 209 -13.54 0.77 4.36
CA TYR A 209 -13.35 1.75 5.43
C TYR A 209 -12.73 1.16 6.70
N ARG A 210 -12.97 -0.13 7.01
CA ARG A 210 -12.25 -0.82 8.10
C ARG A 210 -10.76 -0.98 7.79
N GLN A 211 -10.41 -1.34 6.55
CA GLN A 211 -9.02 -1.42 6.12
C GLN A 211 -8.33 -0.05 6.18
N LEU A 212 -8.99 1.02 5.70
CA LEU A 212 -8.47 2.38 5.80
C LEU A 212 -8.29 2.84 7.24
N SER A 213 -9.18 2.41 8.15
CA SER A 213 -9.05 2.68 9.59
C SER A 213 -7.82 2.00 10.20
N ASP A 214 -7.51 0.77 9.78
CA ASP A 214 -6.27 0.07 10.15
C ASP A 214 -5.03 0.87 9.68
N SER A 215 -5.00 1.31 8.42
CA SER A 215 -3.89 2.10 7.87
C SER A 215 -3.75 3.46 8.54
N ALA A 216 -4.83 4.21 8.66
CA ALA A 216 -4.78 5.55 9.26
C ALA A 216 -4.36 5.49 10.74
N SER A 217 -4.81 4.48 11.48
CA SER A 217 -4.42 4.26 12.88
C SER A 217 -2.93 3.92 12.98
N LEU A 218 -2.41 3.06 12.10
CA LEU A 218 -0.98 2.73 12.06
C LEU A 218 -0.14 3.93 11.67
N LEU A 219 -0.52 4.67 10.61
CA LEU A 219 0.21 5.86 10.18
C LEU A 219 0.25 6.89 11.32
N ARG A 220 -0.87 7.12 12.00
CA ARG A 220 -0.93 8.02 13.16
C ARG A 220 0.07 7.61 14.24
N ALA A 221 0.13 6.33 14.58
CA ALA A 221 1.05 5.80 15.57
C ALA A 221 2.51 5.90 15.14
N VAL A 222 2.80 5.71 13.83
CA VAL A 222 4.14 5.91 13.27
C VAL A 222 4.57 7.38 13.39
N LEU A 223 3.70 8.33 13.03
CA LEU A 223 4.01 9.76 13.16
C LEU A 223 4.31 10.15 14.62
N GLU A 224 3.61 9.53 15.59
CA GLU A 224 3.89 9.71 17.02
C GLU A 224 5.23 9.05 17.43
N TYR A 225 5.51 7.86 16.94
CA TYR A 225 6.75 7.12 17.25
C TYR A 225 8.01 7.80 16.77
N VAL A 226 7.91 8.56 15.66
CA VAL A 226 9.06 9.28 15.10
C VAL A 226 9.09 10.77 15.51
N ASP A 227 8.27 11.19 16.46
CA ASP A 227 8.13 12.57 16.93
C ASP A 227 7.90 13.56 15.77
N TYR A 228 7.09 13.16 14.77
CA TYR A 228 6.79 14.04 13.65
C TYR A 228 6.08 15.31 14.12
N PRO A 229 6.61 16.52 13.80
CA PRO A 229 6.05 17.77 14.28
C PRO A 229 4.66 18.00 13.70
N ARG A 230 3.65 18.07 14.57
CA ARG A 230 2.28 18.43 14.17
C ARG A 230 2.15 19.94 14.07
N ARG A 231 1.66 20.42 12.95
CA ARG A 231 1.17 21.81 12.90
C ARG A 231 -0.04 21.93 13.83
N LYS A 232 0.01 22.96 14.69
CA LYS A 232 -1.09 23.31 15.62
C LYS A 232 -2.28 23.86 14.84
#